data_d8f06a58a82f151557cce1776c172383
#
_entry.id   d8f06a58a82f151557cce1776c172383
#
_cell.length_a   1.000
_cell.length_b   1.000
_cell.length_c   1.000
_cell.angle_alpha   90.00
_cell.angle_beta   90.00
_cell.angle_gamma   90.00
#
_symmetry.space_group_name_H-M   'P 1'
#
loop_
_entity.id
_entity.type
_entity.pdbx_description
1 polymer ?
#
loop_
_entity_poly.entity_id
_entity_poly.type
_entity_poly.pdbx_seq_one_letter_code
_entity_poly.pdbx_strand_id
1 'polypeptide(L)'
;MNKINIKDKLEDLGFILDDITLGDFDVIGEWCAKKQRSSDSELYKKAGAFFRPNYERGLLIYALILEYDIKSFLEIGFGRGYGTLCAAMAMQENGGGTITTIDPNFDQNHIERLKQAFPKEWFDMINFVSGFSQNYLFEHDDNFDFIYVDGDHRYEAVKRDWELCENRYNKILLFDDYIPAEASNSQEDIECSKVIDGIEDDSKELIIMDRRIFLDDRKIPDDEINYGQVLLTND
;
A
#
# COMPACT_ATOMS: atom_id res chain seq x y z
N MET A 1 13.90 -9.44 -13.17
CA MET A 1 13.36 -8.80 -11.95
C MET A 1 14.08 -9.39 -10.74
N ASN A 2 14.68 -8.54 -9.90
CA ASN A 2 15.28 -8.94 -8.63
C ASN A 2 14.20 -9.35 -7.63
N LYS A 3 14.51 -10.27 -6.69
CA LYS A 3 13.59 -10.69 -5.63
C LYS A 3 14.22 -10.47 -4.27
N ILE A 4 13.50 -9.82 -3.36
CA ILE A 4 13.94 -9.58 -1.99
C ILE A 4 12.79 -9.89 -1.02
N ASN A 5 13.10 -10.41 0.17
CA ASN A 5 12.10 -10.56 1.22
C ASN A 5 11.82 -9.18 1.83
N ILE A 6 10.57 -8.92 2.24
CA ILE A 6 10.18 -7.65 2.87
C ILE A 6 11.05 -7.31 4.08
N LYS A 7 11.46 -8.30 4.86
CA LYS A 7 12.36 -8.08 5.99
C LYS A 7 13.68 -7.46 5.54
N ASP A 8 14.34 -8.10 4.57
CA ASP A 8 15.61 -7.64 4.05
C ASP A 8 15.46 -6.25 3.39
N LYS A 9 14.34 -6.03 2.68
CA LYS A 9 14.03 -4.72 2.09
C LYS A 9 13.88 -3.62 3.13
N LEU A 10 13.19 -3.88 4.24
CA LEU A 10 13.04 -2.92 5.32
C LEU A 10 14.38 -2.63 6.01
N GLU A 11 15.22 -3.65 6.19
CA GLU A 11 16.59 -3.48 6.72
C GLU A 11 17.45 -2.63 5.76
N ASP A 12 17.36 -2.85 4.46
CA ASP A 12 18.03 -2.05 3.42
C ASP A 12 17.56 -0.58 3.45
N LEU A 13 16.29 -0.34 3.78
CA LEU A 13 15.72 1.00 3.97
C LEU A 13 16.02 1.58 5.37
N GLY A 14 16.89 0.95 6.15
CA GLY A 14 17.33 1.45 7.46
C GLY A 14 16.40 1.13 8.63
N PHE A 15 15.39 0.27 8.43
CA PHE A 15 14.49 -0.16 9.50
C PHE A 15 15.06 -1.40 10.20
N ILE A 16 15.39 -1.27 11.49
CA ILE A 16 15.79 -2.40 12.33
C ILE A 16 14.51 -2.97 12.94
N LEU A 17 14.04 -4.11 12.41
CA LEU A 17 12.77 -4.72 12.82
C LEU A 17 12.72 -5.11 14.29
N ASP A 18 13.85 -5.41 14.92
CA ASP A 18 13.94 -5.71 16.35
C ASP A 18 13.71 -4.46 17.23
N ASP A 19 13.92 -3.26 16.65
CA ASP A 19 13.70 -1.97 17.34
C ASP A 19 12.30 -1.41 17.02
N ILE A 20 11.62 -1.90 15.95
CA ILE A 20 10.25 -1.52 15.64
C ILE A 20 9.35 -2.29 16.61
N THR A 21 9.04 -1.67 17.72
CA THR A 21 7.90 -2.12 18.51
C THR A 21 6.65 -1.75 17.70
N LEU A 22 5.71 -2.65 17.58
CA LEU A 22 4.40 -2.36 16.97
C LEU A 22 3.71 -1.17 17.65
N GLY A 23 4.18 -0.74 18.83
CA GLY A 23 3.83 0.46 19.53
C GLY A 23 4.19 1.76 18.81
N ASP A 24 5.20 1.77 17.97
CA ASP A 24 5.56 2.94 17.14
C ASP A 24 4.53 3.18 16.03
N PHE A 25 3.77 2.14 15.67
CA PHE A 25 2.59 2.18 14.84
C PHE A 25 1.30 2.14 15.66
N ASP A 26 1.30 2.63 16.90
CA ASP A 26 0.21 2.44 17.87
C ASP A 26 -1.15 2.79 17.32
N VAL A 27 -1.25 3.84 16.51
CA VAL A 27 -2.50 4.26 15.90
C VAL A 27 -2.96 3.28 14.82
N ILE A 28 -2.04 2.83 13.97
CA ILE A 28 -2.29 1.80 12.95
C ILE A 28 -1.99 0.42 13.52
N GLY A 29 -1.02 0.31 14.43
CA GLY A 29 -0.58 -0.90 15.11
C GLY A 29 -1.66 -1.59 15.90
N GLU A 30 -2.58 -0.88 16.57
CA GLU A 30 -3.77 -1.48 17.14
C GLU A 30 -4.62 -2.24 16.14
N TRP A 31 -4.60 -1.85 14.89
CA TRP A 31 -5.25 -2.54 13.80
C TRP A 31 -4.57 -3.81 13.40
N CYS A 32 -3.35 -3.86 13.61
CA CYS A 32 -2.47 -4.88 13.16
C CYS A 32 -2.21 -5.97 14.21
N ALA A 33 -2.40 -5.77 15.51
CA ALA A 33 -2.22 -6.79 16.53
C ALA A 33 -3.32 -7.86 16.52
N LYS A 34 -3.01 -9.06 16.97
CA LYS A 34 -3.94 -10.21 17.07
C LYS A 34 -5.28 -9.88 17.74
N LYS A 35 -5.29 -8.92 18.65
CA LYS A 35 -6.48 -8.45 19.35
C LYS A 35 -7.49 -7.75 18.47
N GLN A 36 -7.14 -7.40 17.24
CA GLN A 36 -7.94 -6.56 16.36
C GLN A 36 -9.06 -7.29 15.66
N ARG A 37 -8.94 -8.58 15.54
CA ARG A 37 -10.07 -9.39 15.08
C ARG A 37 -11.09 -9.61 16.18
N SER A 38 -10.81 -9.15 17.42
CA SER A 38 -11.82 -9.15 18.46
C SER A 38 -12.70 -7.91 18.28
N SER A 39 -14.00 -8.12 18.26
CA SER A 39 -15.04 -7.07 18.26
C SER A 39 -14.92 -6.11 19.46
N ASP A 40 -13.96 -6.33 20.34
CA ASP A 40 -13.77 -5.62 21.59
C ASP A 40 -12.72 -4.51 21.53
N SER A 41 -11.93 -4.40 20.45
CA SER A 41 -10.99 -3.28 20.34
C SER A 41 -11.73 -1.97 20.10
N GLU A 42 -11.29 -0.89 20.76
CA GLU A 42 -11.89 0.43 20.59
C GLU A 42 -11.79 0.93 19.14
N LEU A 43 -10.72 0.58 18.48
CA LEU A 43 -10.50 0.92 17.09
C LEU A 43 -11.46 0.18 16.16
N TYR A 44 -11.68 -1.12 16.38
CA TYR A 44 -12.68 -1.90 15.66
C TYR A 44 -14.09 -1.31 15.82
N LYS A 45 -14.45 -0.87 17.02
CA LYS A 45 -15.74 -0.22 17.29
C LYS A 45 -15.86 1.11 16.53
N LYS A 46 -14.78 1.87 16.40
CA LYS A 46 -14.76 3.16 15.70
C LYS A 46 -14.76 3.01 14.19
N ALA A 47 -13.90 2.18 13.63
CA ALA A 47 -13.67 2.10 12.19
C ALA A 47 -14.39 0.92 11.50
N GLY A 48 -14.84 -0.08 12.29
CA GLY A 48 -15.66 -1.19 11.80
C GLY A 48 -14.86 -2.37 11.21
N ALA A 49 -15.59 -3.48 10.97
CA ALA A 49 -15.05 -4.81 10.67
C ALA A 49 -14.30 -4.96 9.35
N PHE A 50 -14.25 -3.92 8.55
CA PHE A 50 -13.80 -4.02 7.16
C PHE A 50 -12.39 -3.50 6.91
N PHE A 51 -11.72 -3.00 7.90
CA PHE A 51 -10.33 -2.64 7.79
C PHE A 51 -9.50 -3.93 7.81
N ARG A 52 -8.68 -4.13 6.79
CA ARG A 52 -7.77 -5.26 6.69
C ARG A 52 -6.36 -4.76 6.89
N PRO A 53 -5.81 -4.86 8.10
CA PRO A 53 -4.43 -4.46 8.30
C PRO A 53 -3.50 -5.45 7.60
N ASN A 54 -2.54 -4.91 6.92
CA ASN A 54 -1.45 -5.63 6.31
C ASN A 54 -0.16 -4.92 6.70
N TYR A 55 0.50 -5.40 7.75
CA TYR A 55 1.68 -4.76 8.34
C TYR A 55 2.81 -4.55 7.38
N GLU A 56 3.14 -5.64 6.70
CA GLU A 56 4.24 -5.66 5.79
C GLU A 56 4.05 -4.60 4.70
N ARG A 57 2.85 -4.47 4.17
CA ARG A 57 2.48 -3.46 3.19
C ARG A 57 2.56 -2.05 3.77
N GLY A 58 1.95 -1.85 4.94
CA GLY A 58 1.94 -0.55 5.61
C GLY A 58 3.34 -0.07 5.97
N LEU A 59 4.19 -0.95 6.50
CA LEU A 59 5.59 -0.65 6.81
C LEU A 59 6.39 -0.34 5.55
N LEU A 60 6.17 -1.06 4.45
CA LEU A 60 6.87 -0.78 3.21
C LEU A 60 6.51 0.61 2.68
N ILE A 61 5.22 0.96 2.61
CA ILE A 61 4.77 2.29 2.18
C ILE A 61 5.40 3.36 3.06
N TYR A 62 5.35 3.17 4.38
CA TYR A 62 5.92 4.10 5.36
C TYR A 62 7.43 4.28 5.15
N ALA A 63 8.17 3.18 5.06
CA ALA A 63 9.63 3.21 4.87
C ALA A 63 10.04 3.89 3.57
N LEU A 64 9.35 3.55 2.46
CA LEU A 64 9.60 4.16 1.15
C LEU A 64 9.34 5.69 1.17
N ILE A 65 8.29 6.13 1.85
CA ILE A 65 8.00 7.58 1.95
C ILE A 65 9.11 8.32 2.67
N LEU A 66 9.63 7.77 3.77
CA LEU A 66 10.71 8.40 4.51
C LEU A 66 12.03 8.37 3.74
N GLU A 67 12.42 7.22 3.19
CA GLU A 67 13.70 7.03 2.50
C GLU A 67 13.80 7.90 1.24
N TYR A 68 12.74 7.95 0.45
CA TYR A 68 12.72 8.73 -0.78
C TYR A 68 12.26 10.19 -0.59
N ASP A 69 12.08 10.67 0.63
CA ASP A 69 11.57 12.03 0.92
C ASP A 69 10.36 12.39 0.04
N ILE A 70 9.31 11.55 0.09
CA ILE A 70 8.10 11.69 -0.72
C ILE A 70 7.26 12.86 -0.22
N LYS A 71 6.84 13.76 -1.13
CA LYS A 71 6.00 14.91 -0.84
C LYS A 71 4.67 14.87 -1.59
N SER A 72 4.56 14.08 -2.65
CA SER A 72 3.32 13.86 -3.39
C SER A 72 3.09 12.36 -3.62
N PHE A 73 1.94 11.87 -3.18
CA PHE A 73 1.56 10.47 -3.22
C PHE A 73 0.23 10.30 -3.95
N LEU A 74 0.18 9.38 -4.91
CA LEU A 74 -1.04 8.94 -5.58
C LEU A 74 -1.33 7.49 -5.21
N GLU A 75 -2.54 7.20 -4.75
CA GLU A 75 -3.06 5.85 -4.58
C GLU A 75 -4.22 5.60 -5.53
N ILE A 76 -4.13 4.55 -6.31
CA ILE A 76 -5.24 4.03 -7.12
C ILE A 76 -5.80 2.82 -6.38
N GLY A 77 -7.03 2.99 -5.85
CA GLY A 77 -7.67 1.99 -5.00
C GLY A 77 -7.55 2.30 -3.51
N PHE A 78 -8.47 3.09 -2.97
CA PHE A 78 -8.54 3.39 -1.54
C PHE A 78 -8.93 2.18 -0.69
N GLY A 79 -9.83 1.35 -1.21
CA GLY A 79 -10.36 0.21 -0.50
C GLY A 79 -10.93 0.59 0.88
N ARG A 80 -10.18 0.29 1.93
CA ARG A 80 -10.53 0.64 3.32
C ARG A 80 -9.62 1.72 3.91
N GLY A 81 -8.70 2.26 3.13
CA GLY A 81 -7.83 3.38 3.49
C GLY A 81 -6.58 3.01 4.28
N TYR A 82 -6.21 1.74 4.34
CA TYR A 82 -5.02 1.33 5.08
C TYR A 82 -3.73 1.92 4.47
N GLY A 83 -3.55 1.78 3.15
CA GLY A 83 -2.40 2.35 2.45
C GLY A 83 -2.34 3.88 2.60
N THR A 84 -3.48 4.55 2.36
CA THR A 84 -3.62 6.01 2.55
C THR A 84 -3.20 6.46 3.95
N LEU A 85 -3.64 5.74 5.01
CA LEU A 85 -3.33 6.13 6.40
C LEU A 85 -1.85 5.90 6.74
N CYS A 86 -1.25 4.81 6.25
CA CYS A 86 0.18 4.57 6.41
C CYS A 86 1.00 5.66 5.70
N ALA A 87 0.58 6.05 4.50
CA ALA A 87 1.19 7.16 3.77
C ALA A 87 1.04 8.49 4.52
N ALA A 88 -0.14 8.79 5.06
CA ALA A 88 -0.39 10.02 5.82
C ALA A 88 0.46 10.10 7.10
N MET A 89 0.61 8.98 7.82
CA MET A 89 1.49 8.90 8.98
C MET A 89 2.93 9.21 8.61
N ALA A 90 3.46 8.54 7.60
CA ALA A 90 4.82 8.74 7.13
C ALA A 90 5.06 10.18 6.64
N MET A 91 4.12 10.72 5.86
CA MET A 91 4.20 12.10 5.37
C MET A 91 4.17 13.14 6.49
N GLN A 92 3.36 12.92 7.54
CA GLN A 92 3.37 13.81 8.69
C GLN A 92 4.75 13.85 9.34
N GLU A 93 5.41 12.73 9.53
CA GLU A 93 6.77 12.65 10.08
C GLU A 93 7.80 13.27 9.14
N ASN A 94 7.58 13.13 7.85
CA ASN A 94 8.42 13.71 6.79
C ASN A 94 8.17 15.21 6.54
N GLY A 95 7.47 15.91 7.43
CA GLY A 95 7.20 17.34 7.36
C GLY A 95 6.02 17.74 6.48
N GLY A 96 5.14 16.78 6.15
CA GLY A 96 3.92 17.01 5.37
C GLY A 96 4.07 16.73 3.88
N GLY A 97 2.94 16.80 3.18
CA GLY A 97 2.85 16.53 1.75
C GLY A 97 1.40 16.52 1.28
N THR A 98 1.17 15.96 0.11
CA THR A 98 -0.17 15.79 -0.47
C THR A 98 -0.41 14.34 -0.85
N ILE A 99 -1.59 13.83 -0.53
CA ILE A 99 -2.04 12.49 -0.88
C ILE A 99 -3.27 12.63 -1.76
N THR A 100 -3.26 12.03 -2.93
CA THR A 100 -4.45 11.86 -3.76
C THR A 100 -4.80 10.38 -3.76
N THR A 101 -6.00 10.03 -3.31
CA THR A 101 -6.49 8.64 -3.37
C THR A 101 -7.74 8.58 -4.21
N ILE A 102 -7.77 7.64 -5.17
CA ILE A 102 -8.82 7.52 -6.17
C ILE A 102 -9.54 6.19 -5.99
N ASP A 103 -10.85 6.23 -5.84
CA ASP A 103 -11.69 5.02 -5.77
C ASP A 103 -13.10 5.34 -6.28
N PRO A 104 -13.70 4.51 -7.14
CA PRO A 104 -15.08 4.71 -7.60
C PRO A 104 -16.12 4.44 -6.51
N ASN A 105 -15.76 3.77 -5.42
CA ASN A 105 -16.69 3.22 -4.43
C ASN A 105 -16.41 3.72 -3.00
N PHE A 106 -16.10 5.00 -2.82
CA PHE A 106 -15.91 5.54 -1.47
C PHE A 106 -17.15 5.38 -0.60
N ASP A 107 -17.00 4.75 0.57
CA ASP A 107 -18.00 4.77 1.64
C ASP A 107 -17.76 5.98 2.55
N GLN A 108 -18.56 7.02 2.39
CA GLN A 108 -18.46 8.25 3.17
C GLN A 108 -18.62 8.00 4.68
N ASN A 109 -19.48 7.06 5.08
CA ASN A 109 -19.63 6.71 6.49
C ASN A 109 -18.36 6.05 7.05
N HIS A 110 -17.65 5.29 6.21
CA HIS A 110 -16.39 4.71 6.60
C HIS A 110 -15.32 5.79 6.74
N ILE A 111 -15.19 6.71 5.77
CA ILE A 111 -14.26 7.85 5.84
C ILE A 111 -14.51 8.68 7.10
N GLU A 112 -15.77 9.00 7.43
CA GLU A 112 -16.07 9.75 8.65
C GLU A 112 -15.69 8.99 9.93
N ARG A 113 -15.80 7.66 9.95
CA ARG A 113 -15.31 6.85 11.07
C ARG A 113 -13.78 6.88 11.18
N LEU A 114 -13.08 6.84 10.05
CA LEU A 114 -11.62 6.97 10.03
C LEU A 114 -11.19 8.35 10.56
N LYS A 115 -11.85 9.43 10.15
CA LYS A 115 -11.60 10.79 10.66
C LYS A 115 -11.82 10.94 12.16
N GLN A 116 -12.71 10.13 12.74
CA GLN A 116 -12.93 10.10 14.19
C GLN A 116 -11.89 9.26 14.95
N ALA A 117 -11.26 8.31 14.26
CA ALA A 117 -10.32 7.38 14.86
C ALA A 117 -8.86 7.84 14.77
N PHE A 118 -8.51 8.60 13.75
CA PHE A 118 -7.13 8.97 13.42
C PHE A 118 -6.92 10.49 13.47
N PRO A 119 -5.66 10.97 13.54
CA PRO A 119 -5.35 12.40 13.64
C PRO A 119 -5.95 13.21 12.49
N LYS A 120 -6.52 14.37 12.82
CA LYS A 120 -7.12 15.27 11.83
C LYS A 120 -6.10 15.71 10.78
N GLU A 121 -4.88 15.95 11.20
CA GLU A 121 -3.76 16.43 10.37
C GLU A 121 -3.48 15.48 9.20
N TRP A 122 -3.73 14.18 9.36
CA TRP A 122 -3.59 13.21 8.28
C TRP A 122 -4.61 13.45 7.18
N PHE A 123 -5.86 13.73 7.57
CA PHE A 123 -6.95 13.97 6.60
C PHE A 123 -6.84 15.33 5.92
N ASP A 124 -6.16 16.29 6.53
CA ASP A 124 -5.89 17.59 5.93
C ASP A 124 -4.93 17.49 4.71
N MET A 125 -4.15 16.40 4.62
CA MET A 125 -3.26 16.09 3.49
C MET A 125 -3.94 15.28 2.38
N ILE A 126 -5.12 14.69 2.64
CA ILE A 126 -5.74 13.70 1.73
C ILE A 126 -6.82 14.36 0.86
N ASN A 127 -6.63 14.23 -0.44
CA ASN A 127 -7.62 14.52 -1.48
C ASN A 127 -8.32 13.23 -1.90
N PHE A 128 -9.60 13.08 -1.55
CA PHE A 128 -10.42 11.94 -1.93
C PHE A 128 -11.09 12.19 -3.28
N VAL A 129 -10.70 11.43 -4.31
CA VAL A 129 -11.22 11.56 -5.68
C VAL A 129 -12.17 10.40 -5.97
N SER A 130 -13.48 10.67 -5.98
CA SER A 130 -14.48 9.66 -6.32
C SER A 130 -14.54 9.46 -7.83
N GLY A 131 -14.12 8.29 -8.31
CA GLY A 131 -14.12 7.95 -9.73
C GLY A 131 -13.05 6.94 -10.08
N PHE A 132 -12.90 6.71 -11.38
CA PHE A 132 -11.85 5.83 -11.91
C PHE A 132 -10.57 6.63 -12.15
N SER A 133 -9.42 5.99 -11.95
CA SER A 133 -8.07 6.53 -12.19
C SER A 133 -7.93 7.22 -13.54
N GLN A 134 -8.44 6.57 -14.59
CA GLN A 134 -8.40 7.10 -15.95
C GLN A 134 -9.07 8.46 -16.08
N ASN A 135 -10.21 8.69 -15.43
CA ASN A 135 -10.92 9.96 -15.55
C ASN A 135 -10.11 11.09 -14.93
N TYR A 136 -9.58 10.85 -13.72
CA TYR A 136 -8.76 11.82 -13.03
C TYR A 136 -7.47 12.11 -13.79
N LEU A 137 -6.73 11.07 -14.21
CA LEU A 137 -5.43 11.21 -14.86
C LEU A 137 -5.53 11.77 -16.30
N PHE A 138 -6.68 11.66 -16.96
CA PHE A 138 -6.91 12.36 -18.24
C PHE A 138 -7.18 13.86 -18.09
N GLU A 139 -7.76 14.26 -16.96
CA GLU A 139 -8.10 15.66 -16.67
C GLU A 139 -6.96 16.41 -15.99
N HIS A 140 -5.97 15.71 -15.42
CA HIS A 140 -4.88 16.28 -14.64
C HIS A 140 -3.54 15.75 -15.17
N ASP A 141 -2.61 16.67 -15.44
CA ASP A 141 -1.24 16.35 -15.88
C ASP A 141 -0.22 16.34 -14.72
N ASP A 142 -0.70 16.03 -13.52
CA ASP A 142 0.14 16.01 -12.31
C ASP A 142 1.12 14.84 -12.34
N ASN A 143 2.34 15.10 -11.85
CA ASN A 143 3.31 14.07 -11.51
C ASN A 143 3.33 13.90 -9.98
N PHE A 144 3.66 12.68 -9.56
CA PHE A 144 3.72 12.31 -8.16
C PHE A 144 5.09 11.75 -7.82
N ASP A 145 5.56 11.98 -6.61
CA ASP A 145 6.82 11.37 -6.18
C ASP A 145 6.67 9.86 -6.01
N PHE A 146 5.51 9.44 -5.52
CA PHE A 146 5.18 8.02 -5.33
C PHE A 146 3.79 7.73 -5.90
N ILE A 147 3.68 6.71 -6.75
CA ILE A 147 2.41 6.16 -7.22
C ILE A 147 2.25 4.73 -6.68
N TYR A 148 1.14 4.47 -6.00
CA TYR A 148 0.75 3.16 -5.51
C TYR A 148 -0.48 2.64 -6.26
N VAL A 149 -0.33 1.50 -6.94
CA VAL A 149 -1.38 0.89 -7.76
C VAL A 149 -1.93 -0.34 -7.02
N ASP A 150 -3.09 -0.19 -6.40
CA ASP A 150 -3.82 -1.22 -5.62
C ASP A 150 -5.33 -1.17 -5.94
N GLY A 151 -5.64 -1.00 -7.24
CA GLY A 151 -7.02 -0.87 -7.72
C GLY A 151 -7.66 -2.18 -8.16
N ASP A 152 -8.21 -2.19 -9.37
CA ASP A 152 -8.80 -3.39 -9.97
C ASP A 152 -7.69 -4.31 -10.51
N HIS A 153 -7.66 -5.57 -10.06
CA HIS A 153 -6.57 -6.53 -10.34
C HIS A 153 -6.69 -7.25 -11.68
N ARG A 154 -7.74 -6.94 -12.48
CA ARG A 154 -7.92 -7.51 -13.82
C ARG A 154 -6.93 -6.93 -14.81
N TYR A 155 -6.47 -7.75 -15.76
CA TYR A 155 -5.44 -7.40 -16.74
C TYR A 155 -5.64 -6.02 -17.39
N GLU A 156 -6.82 -5.76 -17.96
CA GLU A 156 -7.11 -4.51 -18.68
C GLU A 156 -7.12 -3.28 -17.76
N ALA A 157 -7.44 -3.46 -16.49
CA ALA A 157 -7.42 -2.38 -15.52
C ALA A 157 -5.99 -2.04 -15.10
N VAL A 158 -5.21 -3.04 -14.70
CA VAL A 158 -3.80 -2.86 -14.31
C VAL A 158 -2.98 -2.33 -15.49
N LYS A 159 -3.20 -2.84 -16.69
CA LYS A 159 -2.53 -2.35 -17.91
C LYS A 159 -2.81 -0.87 -18.14
N ARG A 160 -4.07 -0.47 -18.05
CA ARG A 160 -4.47 0.93 -18.19
C ARG A 160 -3.88 1.82 -17.11
N ASP A 161 -3.89 1.38 -15.86
CA ASP A 161 -3.30 2.13 -14.75
C ASP A 161 -1.79 2.30 -14.97
N TRP A 162 -1.10 1.25 -15.45
CA TRP A 162 0.30 1.34 -15.85
C TRP A 162 0.52 2.39 -16.96
N GLU A 163 -0.21 2.28 -18.09
CA GLU A 163 -0.10 3.18 -19.24
C GLU A 163 -0.35 4.66 -18.88
N LEU A 164 -1.16 4.90 -17.83
CA LEU A 164 -1.42 6.24 -17.32
C LEU A 164 -0.35 6.73 -16.35
N CYS A 165 0.33 5.84 -15.65
CA CYS A 165 1.26 6.16 -14.57
C CYS A 165 2.73 6.10 -14.99
N GLU A 166 3.09 5.37 -16.05
CA GLU A 166 4.48 5.07 -16.43
C GLU A 166 5.39 6.30 -16.61
N ASN A 167 4.81 7.45 -16.98
CA ASN A 167 5.54 8.70 -17.16
C ASN A 167 5.17 9.78 -16.12
N ARG A 168 4.53 9.40 -15.00
CA ARG A 168 4.00 10.33 -14.00
C ARG A 168 4.58 10.16 -12.61
N TYR A 169 5.37 9.13 -12.36
CA TYR A 169 6.09 8.99 -11.09
C TYR A 169 7.48 9.61 -11.19
N ASN A 170 7.81 10.46 -10.20
CA ASN A 170 9.10 11.15 -10.16
C ASN A 170 10.19 10.28 -9.55
N LYS A 171 9.83 9.46 -8.55
CA LYS A 171 10.78 8.67 -7.75
C LYS A 171 10.44 7.19 -7.76
N ILE A 172 9.23 6.82 -7.35
CA ILE A 172 8.85 5.40 -7.23
C ILE A 172 7.42 5.14 -7.68
N LEU A 173 7.21 3.95 -8.23
CA LEU A 173 5.92 3.35 -8.48
C LEU A 173 5.89 1.96 -7.85
N LEU A 174 4.83 1.64 -7.12
CA LEU A 174 4.63 0.37 -6.42
C LEU A 174 3.33 -0.27 -6.88
N PHE A 175 3.42 -1.49 -7.41
CA PHE A 175 2.26 -2.33 -7.70
C PHE A 175 1.99 -3.27 -6.54
N ASP A 176 0.72 -3.43 -6.19
CA ASP A 176 0.26 -4.46 -5.25
C ASP A 176 -0.16 -5.74 -5.95
N ASP A 177 -0.43 -6.76 -5.14
CA ASP A 177 -1.03 -8.04 -5.53
C ASP A 177 -0.30 -8.77 -6.68
N TYR A 178 1.05 -8.70 -6.71
CA TYR A 178 1.83 -9.52 -7.61
C TYR A 178 1.85 -10.98 -7.12
N ILE A 179 1.28 -11.87 -7.90
CA ILE A 179 1.28 -13.31 -7.64
C ILE A 179 2.13 -14.00 -8.70
N PRO A 180 3.26 -14.63 -8.33
CA PRO A 180 4.07 -15.39 -9.27
C PRO A 180 3.27 -16.51 -9.96
N ALA A 181 3.57 -16.79 -11.23
CA ALA A 181 2.83 -17.77 -12.03
C ALA A 181 2.80 -19.17 -11.40
N GLU A 182 3.86 -19.54 -10.67
CA GLU A 182 3.97 -20.82 -9.97
C GLU A 182 3.00 -20.94 -8.78
N ALA A 183 2.53 -19.80 -8.26
CA ALA A 183 1.65 -19.71 -7.09
C ALA A 183 0.16 -19.66 -7.43
N SER A 184 -0.20 -19.60 -8.70
CA SER A 184 -1.49 -19.13 -9.20
C SER A 184 -2.65 -20.11 -9.10
N ASN A 185 -2.66 -21.04 -8.15
CA ASN A 185 -3.70 -22.08 -8.11
C ASN A 185 -5.07 -21.67 -7.56
N SER A 186 -5.34 -20.40 -7.20
CA SER A 186 -6.58 -20.08 -6.50
C SER A 186 -7.23 -18.71 -6.72
N GLN A 187 -6.68 -17.83 -7.55
CA GLN A 187 -7.25 -16.49 -7.72
C GLN A 187 -7.30 -16.10 -9.21
N GLU A 188 -8.32 -16.60 -9.91
CA GLU A 188 -8.52 -16.38 -11.36
C GLU A 188 -8.68 -14.89 -11.73
N ASP A 189 -9.04 -14.04 -10.76
CA ASP A 189 -9.32 -12.61 -10.98
C ASP A 189 -8.11 -11.68 -10.74
N ILE A 190 -6.98 -12.22 -10.24
CA ILE A 190 -5.77 -11.42 -10.00
C ILE A 190 -4.78 -11.64 -11.14
N GLU A 191 -4.70 -10.65 -12.02
CA GLU A 191 -3.90 -10.70 -13.24
C GLU A 191 -2.75 -9.67 -13.28
N CYS A 192 -2.45 -9.04 -12.13
CA CYS A 192 -1.42 -8.00 -12.01
C CYS A 192 -0.07 -8.45 -12.56
N SER A 193 0.36 -9.68 -12.22
CA SER A 193 1.63 -10.23 -12.67
C SER A 193 1.76 -10.32 -14.18
N LYS A 194 0.67 -10.59 -14.92
CA LYS A 194 0.71 -10.65 -16.39
C LYS A 194 1.08 -9.32 -17.04
N VAL A 195 0.66 -8.20 -16.44
CA VAL A 195 1.03 -6.86 -16.90
C VAL A 195 2.44 -6.52 -16.46
N ILE A 196 2.73 -6.71 -15.17
CA ILE A 196 4.00 -6.33 -14.54
C ILE A 196 5.17 -7.10 -15.15
N ASP A 197 5.00 -8.37 -15.49
CA ASP A 197 6.03 -9.17 -16.17
C ASP A 197 6.38 -8.62 -17.55
N GLY A 198 5.41 -8.00 -18.22
CA GLY A 198 5.59 -7.37 -19.53
C GLY A 198 6.26 -5.98 -19.49
N ILE A 199 6.43 -5.37 -18.32
CA ILE A 199 7.10 -4.08 -18.18
C ILE A 199 8.61 -4.29 -18.35
N GLU A 200 9.21 -3.61 -19.35
CA GLU A 200 10.65 -3.60 -19.58
C GLU A 200 11.28 -2.47 -18.76
N ASP A 201 11.68 -2.76 -17.52
CA ASP A 201 12.34 -1.84 -16.62
C ASP A 201 13.37 -2.59 -15.77
N ASP A 202 14.61 -2.14 -15.82
CA ASP A 202 15.74 -2.78 -15.11
C ASP A 202 15.71 -2.51 -13.59
N SER A 203 15.03 -1.45 -13.14
CA SER A 203 14.86 -1.12 -11.72
C SER A 203 13.86 -2.04 -11.00
N LYS A 204 13.10 -2.82 -11.76
CA LYS A 204 12.00 -3.64 -11.26
C LYS A 204 12.42 -4.64 -10.20
N GLU A 205 11.91 -4.48 -8.98
CA GLU A 205 12.21 -5.34 -7.83
C GLU A 205 10.92 -5.94 -7.25
N LEU A 206 10.88 -7.27 -7.12
CA LEU A 206 9.79 -8.00 -6.46
C LEU A 206 10.09 -8.13 -4.97
N ILE A 207 9.26 -7.50 -4.15
CA ILE A 207 9.31 -7.56 -2.68
C ILE A 207 8.32 -8.62 -2.22
N ILE A 208 8.82 -9.73 -1.70
CA ILE A 208 8.00 -10.83 -1.20
C ILE A 208 7.43 -10.47 0.17
N MET A 209 6.09 -10.43 0.26
CA MET A 209 5.35 -10.10 1.48
C MET A 209 5.29 -11.28 2.43
N ASP A 210 6.20 -11.33 3.38
CA ASP A 210 6.27 -12.37 4.41
C ASP A 210 5.55 -11.95 5.70
N ARG A 211 4.31 -12.39 5.84
CA ARG A 211 3.48 -12.08 7.01
C ARG A 211 4.00 -12.65 8.33
N ARG A 212 4.92 -13.62 8.27
CA ARG A 212 5.48 -14.24 9.48
C ARG A 212 6.30 -13.28 10.30
N ILE A 213 6.85 -12.24 9.68
CA ILE A 213 7.67 -11.22 10.36
C ILE A 213 6.93 -10.60 11.55
N PHE A 214 5.61 -10.46 11.45
CA PHE A 214 4.79 -9.75 12.46
C PHE A 214 3.82 -10.65 13.22
N LEU A 215 3.82 -11.96 12.95
CA LEU A 215 2.78 -12.87 13.44
C LEU A 215 3.42 -14.12 14.04
N ASP A 216 4.07 -13.99 15.20
CA ASP A 216 4.80 -15.05 15.94
C ASP A 216 4.07 -16.39 16.08
N ASP A 217 2.74 -16.43 15.97
CA ASP A 217 1.93 -17.64 16.21
C ASP A 217 1.37 -18.26 14.95
N ARG A 218 1.60 -17.69 13.77
CA ARG A 218 1.12 -18.30 12.55
C ARG A 218 2.16 -19.26 12.00
N LYS A 219 1.87 -20.54 12.12
CA LYS A 219 2.46 -21.54 11.24
C LYS A 219 1.83 -21.34 9.84
N ILE A 220 2.27 -20.33 9.11
CA ILE A 220 1.99 -20.21 7.70
C ILE A 220 2.99 -21.11 7.01
N PRO A 221 2.57 -22.12 6.25
CA PRO A 221 3.47 -22.95 5.46
C PRO A 221 4.31 -22.08 4.52
N ASP A 222 5.55 -22.49 4.27
CA ASP A 222 6.47 -21.73 3.40
C ASP A 222 5.97 -21.58 1.96
N ASP A 223 5.07 -22.47 1.54
CA ASP A 223 4.39 -22.47 0.25
C ASP A 223 3.21 -21.48 0.16
N GLU A 224 2.77 -20.89 1.26
CA GLU A 224 1.76 -19.83 1.27
C GLU A 224 2.35 -18.41 1.12
N ILE A 225 3.67 -18.26 0.96
CA ILE A 225 4.33 -16.97 0.68
C ILE A 225 4.34 -16.74 -0.83
N ASN A 226 3.16 -16.49 -1.38
CA ASN A 226 2.96 -16.47 -2.83
C ASN A 226 2.51 -15.11 -3.35
N TYR A 227 2.80 -14.06 -2.59
CA TYR A 227 2.31 -12.73 -2.84
C TYR A 227 3.41 -11.71 -2.62
N GLY A 228 3.44 -10.69 -3.47
CA GLY A 228 4.43 -9.63 -3.38
C GLY A 228 3.92 -8.29 -3.88
N GLN A 229 4.78 -7.30 -3.74
CA GLN A 229 4.64 -6.00 -4.37
C GLN A 229 5.83 -5.79 -5.30
N VAL A 230 5.61 -5.07 -6.41
CA VAL A 230 6.69 -4.77 -7.36
C VAL A 230 6.97 -3.29 -7.36
N LEU A 231 8.20 -2.94 -6.98
CA LEU A 231 8.72 -1.60 -6.93
C LEU A 231 9.48 -1.28 -8.23
N LEU A 232 9.20 -0.11 -8.79
CA LEU A 232 9.99 0.54 -9.83
C LEU A 232 10.55 1.85 -9.27
N THR A 233 11.80 2.18 -9.62
CA THR A 233 12.46 3.42 -9.17
C THR A 233 12.95 4.21 -10.37
N ASN A 234 12.75 5.53 -10.33
CA ASN A 234 13.43 6.46 -11.22
C ASN A 234 14.68 6.98 -10.50
N ASP A 235 15.84 6.85 -11.14
CA ASP A 235 17.14 7.39 -10.68
C ASP A 235 17.20 8.93 -10.76
#